data_0b058ac08ad283e36706682fda477f2e
#
_entry.id   0b058ac08ad283e36706682fda477f2e
#
_cell.length_a   1.000
_cell.length_b   1.000
_cell.length_c   1.000
_cell.angle_alpha   90.00
_cell.angle_beta   90.00
_cell.angle_gamma   90.00
#
_symmetry.space_group_name_H-M   'P 1'
#
loop_
_entity.id
_entity.type
_entity.pdbx_description
1 polymer ?
#
loop_
_entity_poly.entity_id
_entity_poly.type
_entity_poly.pdbx_seq_one_letter_code
_entity_poly.pdbx_strand_id
1 'polypeptide(L)'
;WPAINYGEEVGCLKAEGQGYYKLKKGFTIAEEHFYPAVNDALKNLWANEKWKKDQYYIEETARKDSKIAGRWTRPDLTMISHRKYPWTIGQEFDVVTFEVKRPDTCNVLAVFEALSHRSAATRAYVVFPVNAKEWSKNEPEQEVRVMEECTRHGVGLIFVENIYEDPKPVHVIKAQKHEIDHERCSAFLDAVISKEGLQKISMWK
;
A
#
# COMPACT_ATOMS: atom_id res chain seq x y z
N TRP A 1 22.43 -10.12 -5.06
CA TRP A 1 22.01 -9.24 -6.15
C TRP A 1 20.67 -9.68 -6.80
N PRO A 2 19.57 -9.75 -5.99
CA PRO A 2 18.27 -10.25 -6.48
C PRO A 2 17.72 -9.45 -7.67
N ALA A 3 17.92 -8.13 -7.68
CA ALA A 3 17.46 -7.27 -8.75
C ALA A 3 18.16 -7.52 -10.10
N ILE A 4 19.45 -7.87 -10.07
CA ILE A 4 20.19 -8.22 -11.28
C ILE A 4 19.71 -9.55 -11.83
N ASN A 5 19.60 -10.58 -10.97
CA ASN A 5 19.11 -11.90 -11.37
C ASN A 5 17.69 -11.82 -11.96
N TYR A 6 16.82 -11.07 -11.32
CA TYR A 6 15.48 -10.82 -11.86
C TYR A 6 15.53 -10.08 -13.20
N GLY A 7 16.40 -9.06 -13.31
CA GLY A 7 16.57 -8.31 -14.54
C GLY A 7 17.08 -9.18 -15.72
N GLU A 8 17.91 -10.17 -15.45
CA GLU A 8 18.36 -11.15 -16.46
C GLU A 8 17.25 -12.16 -16.79
N GLU A 9 16.54 -12.68 -15.79
CA GLU A 9 15.43 -13.63 -15.94
C GLU A 9 14.31 -13.08 -16.83
N VAL A 10 13.90 -11.83 -16.58
CA VAL A 10 12.86 -11.14 -17.40
C VAL A 10 13.44 -10.51 -18.67
N GLY A 11 14.73 -10.68 -18.93
CA GLY A 11 15.39 -10.26 -20.15
C GLY A 11 15.56 -8.76 -20.34
N CYS A 12 15.51 -7.98 -19.28
CA CYS A 12 15.69 -6.53 -19.30
C CYS A 12 17.13 -6.08 -19.06
N LEU A 13 17.94 -6.92 -18.41
CA LEU A 13 19.37 -6.73 -18.29
C LEU A 13 20.08 -7.71 -19.22
N LYS A 14 21.20 -7.27 -19.77
CA LYS A 14 22.13 -8.12 -20.52
C LYS A 14 23.50 -7.96 -19.90
N ALA A 15 24.12 -9.08 -19.49
CA ALA A 15 25.50 -9.09 -19.04
C ALA A 15 26.42 -8.71 -20.21
N GLU A 16 27.32 -7.74 -20.01
CA GLU A 16 28.34 -7.34 -20.97
C GLU A 16 29.78 -7.78 -20.54
N GLY A 17 29.87 -8.64 -19.51
CA GLY A 17 31.12 -9.13 -18.93
C GLY A 17 31.68 -8.22 -17.83
N GLN A 18 32.64 -8.75 -17.05
CA GLN A 18 33.31 -8.03 -15.95
C GLN A 18 32.37 -7.38 -14.90
N GLY A 19 31.15 -7.92 -14.71
CA GLY A 19 30.18 -7.37 -13.76
C GLY A 19 29.37 -6.16 -14.28
N TYR A 20 29.50 -5.81 -15.55
CA TYR A 20 28.70 -4.76 -16.20
C TYR A 20 27.43 -5.34 -16.81
N TYR A 21 26.32 -4.59 -16.68
CA TYR A 21 25.01 -4.94 -17.21
C TYR A 21 24.46 -3.78 -18.02
N LYS A 22 23.92 -4.09 -19.19
CA LYS A 22 23.23 -3.11 -20.04
C LYS A 22 21.74 -3.23 -19.87
N LEU A 23 21.09 -2.13 -19.53
CA LEU A 23 19.63 -2.03 -19.49
C LEU A 23 19.09 -2.01 -20.92
N LYS A 24 18.16 -2.90 -21.22
CA LYS A 24 17.42 -2.85 -22.49
C LYS A 24 16.38 -1.74 -22.43
N LYS A 25 16.26 -0.95 -23.50
CA LYS A 25 15.31 0.15 -23.60
C LYS A 25 13.88 -0.33 -23.40
N GLY A 26 13.11 0.34 -22.54
CA GLY A 26 11.68 0.05 -22.29
C GLY A 26 11.37 -0.90 -21.13
N PHE A 27 12.38 -1.30 -20.34
CA PHE A 27 12.12 -2.10 -19.15
C PHE A 27 11.47 -1.23 -18.05
N THR A 28 10.35 -1.72 -17.57
CA THR A 28 9.66 -1.15 -16.41
C THR A 28 9.30 -2.29 -15.46
N ILE A 29 9.77 -2.23 -14.22
CA ILE A 29 9.37 -3.18 -13.18
C ILE A 29 7.87 -3.02 -12.95
N ALA A 30 7.13 -4.13 -13.00
CA ALA A 30 5.70 -4.11 -12.71
C ALA A 30 5.46 -3.72 -11.24
N GLU A 31 4.39 -2.98 -10.99
CA GLU A 31 4.05 -2.46 -9.66
C GLU A 31 3.86 -3.58 -8.63
N GLU A 32 3.28 -4.69 -9.06
CA GLU A 32 3.05 -5.87 -8.22
C GLU A 32 4.34 -6.46 -7.64
N HIS A 33 5.48 -6.16 -8.24
CA HIS A 33 6.78 -6.62 -7.74
C HIS A 33 7.14 -6.01 -6.38
N PHE A 34 6.60 -4.84 -6.08
CA PHE A 34 6.82 -4.15 -4.81
C PHE A 34 5.88 -4.60 -3.68
N TYR A 35 4.76 -5.24 -3.99
CA TYR A 35 3.74 -5.57 -2.99
C TYR A 35 4.25 -6.43 -1.83
N PRO A 36 5.03 -7.51 -2.03
CA PRO A 36 5.54 -8.29 -0.91
C PRO A 36 6.40 -7.49 0.07
N ALA A 37 7.33 -6.68 -0.45
CA ALA A 37 8.22 -5.86 0.37
C ALA A 37 7.44 -4.75 1.10
N VAL A 38 6.47 -4.11 0.42
CA VAL A 38 5.59 -3.11 1.02
C VAL A 38 4.71 -3.75 2.09
N ASN A 39 4.14 -4.93 1.84
CA ASN A 39 3.32 -5.65 2.83
C ASN A 39 4.10 -5.93 4.13
N ASP A 40 5.34 -6.38 4.01
CA ASP A 40 6.19 -6.65 5.18
C ASP A 40 6.60 -5.35 5.90
N ALA A 41 6.91 -4.28 5.16
CA ALA A 41 7.16 -2.96 5.74
C ALA A 41 5.93 -2.43 6.51
N LEU A 42 4.72 -2.58 5.95
CA LEU A 42 3.48 -2.17 6.61
C LEU A 42 3.23 -2.97 7.90
N LYS A 43 3.46 -4.30 7.91
CA LYS A 43 3.36 -5.11 9.13
C LYS A 43 4.32 -4.60 10.21
N ASN A 44 5.55 -4.25 9.84
CA ASN A 44 6.54 -3.68 10.75
C ASN A 44 6.10 -2.30 11.28
N LEU A 45 5.53 -1.45 10.42
CA LEU A 45 5.00 -0.14 10.82
C LEU A 45 3.91 -0.28 11.88
N TRP A 46 2.91 -1.16 11.65
CA TRP A 46 1.83 -1.38 12.60
C TRP A 46 2.31 -2.01 13.90
N ALA A 47 3.25 -2.96 13.84
CA ALA A 47 3.88 -3.52 15.04
C ALA A 47 4.59 -2.44 15.88
N ASN A 48 5.32 -1.52 15.24
CA ASN A 48 5.98 -0.39 15.89
C ASN A 48 4.97 0.61 16.50
N GLU A 49 3.79 0.75 15.92
CA GLU A 49 2.68 1.55 16.47
C GLU A 49 1.87 0.78 17.55
N LYS A 50 2.44 -0.29 18.13
CA LYS A 50 1.87 -1.09 19.24
C LYS A 50 0.59 -1.85 18.88
N TRP A 51 0.42 -2.21 17.61
CA TRP A 51 -0.62 -3.15 17.21
C TRP A 51 -0.16 -4.58 17.44
N LYS A 52 -1.01 -5.40 18.04
CA LYS A 52 -0.74 -6.84 18.18
C LYS A 52 -1.07 -7.57 16.89
N LYS A 53 -0.36 -8.68 16.62
CA LYS A 53 -0.54 -9.48 15.38
C LYS A 53 -1.95 -10.06 15.21
N ASP A 54 -2.68 -10.26 16.28
CA ASP A 54 -4.07 -10.75 16.29
C ASP A 54 -5.11 -9.64 16.09
N GLN A 55 -4.70 -8.36 16.09
CA GLN A 55 -5.57 -7.21 15.94
C GLN A 55 -5.69 -6.70 14.51
N TYR A 56 -4.94 -7.23 13.57
CA TYR A 56 -5.04 -6.86 12.16
C TYR A 56 -4.71 -8.02 11.21
N TYR A 57 -5.22 -7.90 10.01
CA TYR A 57 -4.94 -8.78 8.89
C TYR A 57 -4.70 -7.92 7.66
N ILE A 58 -3.64 -8.20 6.90
CA ILE A 58 -3.29 -7.49 5.68
C ILE A 58 -3.00 -8.49 4.57
N GLU A 59 -3.51 -8.23 3.37
CA GLU A 59 -3.22 -9.04 2.18
C GLU A 59 -3.19 -8.20 0.91
N GLU A 60 -2.56 -8.75 -0.12
CA GLU A 60 -2.59 -8.21 -1.49
C GLU A 60 -3.96 -8.43 -2.10
N THR A 61 -4.58 -7.36 -2.59
CA THR A 61 -5.92 -7.37 -3.16
C THR A 61 -5.97 -7.05 -4.65
N ALA A 62 -4.88 -6.57 -5.24
CA ALA A 62 -4.79 -6.16 -6.63
C ALA A 62 -5.10 -7.27 -7.66
N ARG A 63 -4.68 -8.50 -7.38
CA ARG A 63 -4.63 -9.61 -8.38
C ARG A 63 -5.87 -10.47 -8.46
N LYS A 64 -6.90 -10.22 -7.68
CA LYS A 64 -8.05 -11.14 -7.64
C LYS A 64 -9.03 -10.80 -8.73
N ASP A 65 -9.52 -11.84 -9.44
CA ASP A 65 -10.67 -11.74 -10.32
C ASP A 65 -11.84 -11.16 -9.52
N SER A 66 -12.07 -9.88 -9.72
CA SER A 66 -13.03 -9.13 -8.94
C SER A 66 -14.34 -9.00 -9.70
N LYS A 67 -15.41 -9.20 -8.97
CA LYS A 67 -16.76 -8.86 -9.43
C LYS A 67 -17.02 -7.34 -9.40
N ILE A 68 -16.07 -6.56 -8.84
CA ILE A 68 -16.17 -5.10 -8.79
C ILE A 68 -15.72 -4.54 -10.13
N ALA A 69 -16.67 -3.97 -10.87
CA ALA A 69 -16.40 -3.27 -12.11
C ALA A 69 -16.08 -1.81 -11.80
N GLY A 70 -15.03 -1.29 -12.42
CA GLY A 70 -14.69 0.12 -12.36
C GLY A 70 -13.18 0.36 -12.33
N ARG A 71 -12.77 1.52 -12.88
CA ARG A 71 -11.39 1.99 -12.81
C ARG A 71 -11.13 2.52 -11.39
N TRP A 72 -9.99 2.17 -10.78
CA TRP A 72 -9.58 2.61 -9.43
C TRP A 72 -10.47 2.15 -8.27
N THR A 73 -11.19 1.06 -8.42
CA THR A 73 -12.06 0.55 -7.35
C THR A 73 -11.39 -0.51 -6.48
N ARG A 74 -10.18 -0.92 -6.84
CA ARG A 74 -9.47 -2.02 -6.19
C ARG A 74 -8.11 -1.55 -5.69
N PRO A 75 -7.90 -1.54 -4.37
CA PRO A 75 -6.60 -1.22 -3.77
C PRO A 75 -5.59 -2.35 -4.00
N ASP A 76 -4.32 -2.01 -3.98
CA ASP A 76 -3.22 -2.99 -4.10
C ASP A 76 -3.13 -3.87 -2.88
N LEU A 77 -3.19 -3.27 -1.68
CA LEU A 77 -3.29 -4.01 -0.42
C LEU A 77 -4.48 -3.51 0.39
N THR A 78 -5.06 -4.42 1.16
CA THR A 78 -6.12 -4.09 2.11
C THR A 78 -5.77 -4.65 3.48
N MET A 79 -5.90 -3.83 4.50
CA MET A 79 -5.78 -4.22 5.89
C MET A 79 -7.11 -4.03 6.60
N ILE A 80 -7.45 -5.02 7.41
CA ILE A 80 -8.58 -4.94 8.34
C ILE A 80 -8.00 -4.97 9.74
N SER A 81 -8.49 -4.14 10.63
CA SER A 81 -8.04 -4.11 12.01
C SER A 81 -9.17 -3.87 12.99
N HIS A 82 -8.98 -4.36 14.21
CA HIS A 82 -9.91 -4.12 15.32
C HIS A 82 -9.13 -3.84 16.61
N ARG A 83 -9.72 -3.02 17.47
CA ARG A 83 -9.18 -2.74 18.81
C ARG A 83 -10.30 -2.49 19.80
N LYS A 84 -10.16 -3.09 20.98
CA LYS A 84 -11.03 -2.83 22.13
C LYS A 84 -10.30 -1.89 23.10
N TYR A 85 -11.00 -0.90 23.57
CA TYR A 85 -10.50 0.05 24.57
C TYR A 85 -11.23 -0.17 25.90
N PRO A 86 -10.53 -0.08 27.03
CA PRO A 86 -11.10 -0.44 28.35
C PRO A 86 -12.29 0.41 28.77
N TRP A 87 -12.42 1.61 28.24
CA TRP A 87 -13.42 2.59 28.67
C TRP A 87 -14.45 2.95 27.59
N THR A 88 -14.45 2.21 26.47
CA THR A 88 -15.43 2.41 25.38
C THR A 88 -16.29 1.17 25.19
N ILE A 89 -17.54 1.37 24.78
CA ILE A 89 -18.46 0.28 24.44
C ILE A 89 -18.13 -0.20 23.01
N GLY A 90 -18.04 -1.51 22.83
CA GLY A 90 -17.76 -2.13 21.53
C GLY A 90 -16.27 -2.18 21.20
N GLN A 91 -15.98 -2.24 19.91
CA GLN A 91 -14.63 -2.26 19.39
C GLN A 91 -14.47 -1.28 18.23
N GLU A 92 -13.32 -0.67 18.12
CA GLU A 92 -12.96 0.07 16.92
C GLU A 92 -12.69 -0.94 15.79
N PHE A 93 -13.18 -0.62 14.61
CA PHE A 93 -12.97 -1.38 13.39
C PHE A 93 -12.49 -0.43 12.30
N ASP A 94 -11.44 -0.84 11.59
CA ASP A 94 -10.91 -0.11 10.46
C ASP A 94 -10.72 -1.03 9.24
N VAL A 95 -11.10 -0.52 8.08
CA VAL A 95 -10.68 -1.02 6.77
C VAL A 95 -9.74 0.00 6.18
N VAL A 96 -8.49 -0.39 5.98
CA VAL A 96 -7.42 0.47 5.49
C VAL A 96 -6.97 -0.02 4.12
N THR A 97 -6.97 0.86 3.15
CA THR A 97 -6.53 0.55 1.79
C THR A 97 -5.21 1.24 1.48
N PHE A 98 -4.38 0.57 0.70
CA PHE A 98 -3.09 1.08 0.27
C PHE A 98 -3.01 1.01 -1.25
N GLU A 99 -2.69 2.16 -1.83
CA GLU A 99 -2.32 2.32 -3.23
C GLU A 99 -0.81 2.42 -3.31
N VAL A 100 -0.17 1.44 -3.90
CA VAL A 100 1.28 1.37 -4.05
C VAL A 100 1.67 1.91 -5.42
N LYS A 101 2.73 2.66 -5.51
CA LYS A 101 3.23 3.16 -6.79
C LYS A 101 4.63 2.66 -7.08
N ARG A 102 4.95 2.56 -8.36
CA ARG A 102 6.34 2.36 -8.77
C ARG A 102 7.15 3.62 -8.48
N PRO A 103 8.47 3.50 -8.26
CA PRO A 103 9.35 4.65 -8.02
C PRO A 103 9.22 5.77 -9.06
N ASP A 104 9.02 5.40 -10.32
CA ASP A 104 8.92 6.33 -11.46
C ASP A 104 7.51 6.93 -11.66
N THR A 105 6.53 6.50 -10.87
CA THR A 105 5.14 6.98 -10.94
C THR A 105 4.64 7.61 -9.64
N CYS A 106 5.54 7.89 -8.70
CA CYS A 106 5.23 8.56 -7.43
C CYS A 106 4.86 10.03 -7.68
N ASN A 107 3.57 10.31 -7.82
CA ASN A 107 3.05 11.64 -8.10
C ASN A 107 1.65 11.86 -7.51
N VAL A 108 1.09 13.06 -7.70
CA VAL A 108 -0.20 13.44 -7.12
C VAL A 108 -1.39 12.60 -7.59
N LEU A 109 -1.32 11.97 -8.75
CA LEU A 109 -2.42 11.11 -9.24
C LEU A 109 -2.67 9.93 -8.32
N ALA A 110 -1.63 9.39 -7.70
CA ALA A 110 -1.74 8.31 -6.71
C ALA A 110 -2.66 8.69 -5.53
N VAL A 111 -2.67 9.96 -5.12
CA VAL A 111 -3.55 10.43 -4.03
C VAL A 111 -5.02 10.32 -4.44
N PHE A 112 -5.36 10.64 -5.69
CA PHE A 112 -6.73 10.53 -6.19
C PHE A 112 -7.16 9.07 -6.41
N GLU A 113 -6.22 8.21 -6.80
CA GLU A 113 -6.46 6.76 -6.88
C GLU A 113 -6.76 6.19 -5.47
N ALA A 114 -5.91 6.47 -4.48
CA ALA A 114 -6.17 6.09 -3.09
C ALA A 114 -7.48 6.68 -2.54
N LEU A 115 -7.81 7.93 -2.89
CA LEU A 115 -9.04 8.60 -2.48
C LEU A 115 -10.29 7.85 -2.99
N SER A 116 -10.23 7.25 -4.18
CA SER A 116 -11.36 6.50 -4.75
C SER A 116 -11.78 5.31 -3.88
N HIS A 117 -10.85 4.72 -3.13
CA HIS A 117 -11.11 3.58 -2.24
C HIS A 117 -11.91 3.94 -0.98
N ARG A 118 -11.99 5.22 -0.62
CA ARG A 118 -12.69 5.69 0.59
C ARG A 118 -14.19 5.45 0.59
N SER A 119 -14.77 5.14 -0.55
CA SER A 119 -16.19 4.77 -0.63
C SER A 119 -16.53 3.50 0.17
N ALA A 120 -15.54 2.64 0.42
CA ALA A 120 -15.70 1.37 1.14
C ALA A 120 -14.65 1.14 2.24
N ALA A 121 -13.73 2.09 2.44
CA ALA A 121 -12.66 2.01 3.44
C ALA A 121 -12.76 3.16 4.45
N THR A 122 -12.37 2.89 5.70
CA THR A 122 -12.32 3.92 6.75
C THR A 122 -11.08 4.81 6.63
N ARG A 123 -9.99 4.28 6.05
CA ARG A 123 -8.74 5.00 5.82
C ARG A 123 -8.15 4.58 4.48
N ALA A 124 -7.53 5.52 3.78
CA ALA A 124 -6.81 5.25 2.54
C ALA A 124 -5.41 5.85 2.61
N TYR A 125 -4.44 5.10 2.12
CA TYR A 125 -3.04 5.49 2.05
C TYR A 125 -2.51 5.38 0.64
N VAL A 126 -1.59 6.28 0.29
CA VAL A 126 -0.67 6.09 -0.81
C VAL A 126 0.69 5.67 -0.27
N VAL A 127 1.34 4.73 -0.96
CA VAL A 127 2.63 4.17 -0.57
C VAL A 127 3.63 4.39 -1.71
N PHE A 128 4.71 5.11 -1.41
CA PHE A 128 5.80 5.40 -2.34
C PHE A 128 7.05 4.59 -1.95
N PRO A 129 7.45 3.58 -2.75
CA PRO A 129 8.62 2.75 -2.48
C PRO A 129 9.93 3.45 -2.91
N VAL A 130 10.20 4.60 -2.33
CA VAL A 130 11.37 5.45 -2.62
C VAL A 130 11.94 6.05 -1.34
N ASN A 131 13.19 6.51 -1.38
CA ASN A 131 13.75 7.32 -0.32
C ASN A 131 13.10 8.70 -0.31
N ALA A 132 12.46 9.06 0.81
CA ALA A 132 11.68 10.29 0.92
C ALA A 132 12.51 11.54 0.61
N LYS A 133 13.73 11.65 1.17
CA LYS A 133 14.59 12.84 0.99
C LYS A 133 15.08 12.98 -0.45
N GLU A 134 15.43 11.86 -1.10
CA GLU A 134 15.87 11.87 -2.49
C GLU A 134 14.73 12.22 -3.42
N TRP A 135 13.55 11.66 -3.18
CA TRP A 135 12.36 11.98 -3.97
C TRP A 135 11.98 13.45 -3.83
N SER A 136 11.91 14.00 -2.62
CA SER A 136 11.64 15.43 -2.38
C SER A 136 12.64 16.35 -3.09
N LYS A 137 13.91 15.97 -3.10
CA LYS A 137 14.95 16.73 -3.80
C LYS A 137 14.79 16.70 -5.32
N ASN A 138 14.40 15.55 -5.87
CA ASN A 138 14.29 15.36 -7.32
C ASN A 138 12.96 15.85 -7.89
N GLU A 139 11.88 15.77 -7.08
CA GLU A 139 10.50 16.09 -7.48
C GLU A 139 9.83 17.10 -6.53
N PRO A 140 10.43 18.28 -6.28
CA PRO A 140 9.95 19.21 -5.24
C PRO A 140 8.54 19.73 -5.49
N GLU A 141 8.14 19.93 -6.76
CA GLU A 141 6.79 20.35 -7.11
C GLU A 141 5.76 19.24 -6.85
N GLN A 142 6.13 17.98 -7.10
CA GLN A 142 5.27 16.84 -6.80
C GLN A 142 5.15 16.64 -5.28
N GLU A 143 6.24 16.83 -4.52
CA GLU A 143 6.20 16.75 -3.06
C GLU A 143 5.16 17.69 -2.48
N VAL A 144 5.23 18.98 -2.85
CA VAL A 144 4.27 20.01 -2.37
C VAL A 144 2.85 19.58 -2.69
N ARG A 145 2.57 19.21 -3.94
CA ARG A 145 1.23 18.81 -4.38
C ARG A 145 0.72 17.56 -3.70
N VAL A 146 1.55 16.53 -3.54
CA VAL A 146 1.18 15.29 -2.85
C VAL A 146 0.85 15.58 -1.39
N MET A 147 1.69 16.36 -0.69
CA MET A 147 1.47 16.72 0.72
C MET A 147 0.17 17.53 0.89
N GLU A 148 -0.08 18.51 0.02
CA GLU A 148 -1.30 19.31 0.05
C GLU A 148 -2.56 18.48 -0.20
N GLU A 149 -2.56 17.64 -1.24
CA GLU A 149 -3.74 16.83 -1.58
C GLU A 149 -3.96 15.69 -0.56
N CYS A 150 -2.91 15.07 -0.04
CA CYS A 150 -3.03 14.13 1.08
C CYS A 150 -3.69 14.78 2.30
N THR A 151 -3.22 15.98 2.67
CA THR A 151 -3.76 16.73 3.81
C THR A 151 -5.20 17.18 3.55
N ARG A 152 -5.48 17.74 2.38
CA ARG A 152 -6.80 18.22 1.98
C ARG A 152 -7.87 17.11 2.01
N HIS A 153 -7.49 15.94 1.52
CA HIS A 153 -8.42 14.81 1.39
C HIS A 153 -8.34 13.81 2.54
N GLY A 154 -7.46 14.01 3.53
CA GLY A 154 -7.29 13.06 4.63
C GLY A 154 -6.73 11.70 4.19
N VAL A 155 -6.04 11.64 3.05
CA VAL A 155 -5.31 10.45 2.59
C VAL A 155 -3.97 10.40 3.31
N GLY A 156 -3.56 9.21 3.77
CA GLY A 156 -2.26 9.03 4.40
C GLY A 156 -1.14 8.88 3.38
N LEU A 157 0.10 9.20 3.79
CA LEU A 157 1.30 9.03 2.98
C LEU A 157 2.34 8.23 3.75
N ILE A 158 2.79 7.15 3.13
CA ILE A 158 3.85 6.28 3.65
C ILE A 158 4.94 6.17 2.57
N PHE A 159 6.19 6.39 2.95
CA PHE A 159 7.33 5.99 2.14
C PHE A 159 7.83 4.62 2.61
N VAL A 160 8.33 3.81 1.68
CA VAL A 160 9.06 2.57 2.00
C VAL A 160 10.46 2.71 1.42
N GLU A 161 11.39 3.11 2.27
CA GLU A 161 12.79 3.29 1.89
C GLU A 161 13.51 1.94 1.80
N ASN A 162 14.59 1.87 1.02
CA ASN A 162 15.41 0.67 0.82
C ASN A 162 14.60 -0.56 0.38
N ILE A 163 13.65 -0.36 -0.53
CA ILE A 163 12.64 -1.35 -0.93
C ILE A 163 13.21 -2.70 -1.40
N TYR A 164 14.45 -2.72 -1.89
CA TYR A 164 15.10 -3.92 -2.43
C TYR A 164 15.95 -4.71 -1.41
N GLU A 165 16.34 -4.10 -0.28
CA GLU A 165 17.27 -4.72 0.67
C GLU A 165 16.65 -4.90 2.05
N ASP A 166 16.30 -3.79 2.70
CA ASP A 166 15.74 -3.74 4.06
C ASP A 166 14.62 -2.69 4.09
N PRO A 167 13.40 -3.05 3.64
CA PRO A 167 12.29 -2.12 3.49
C PRO A 167 11.93 -1.43 4.80
N LYS A 168 12.13 -0.10 4.87
CA LYS A 168 11.86 0.72 6.05
C LYS A 168 10.68 1.65 5.82
N PRO A 169 9.56 1.44 6.53
CA PRO A 169 8.41 2.31 6.39
C PRO A 169 8.62 3.63 7.14
N VAL A 170 8.30 4.74 6.49
CA VAL A 170 8.28 6.09 7.04
C VAL A 170 6.87 6.65 6.93
N HIS A 171 6.18 6.78 8.07
CA HIS A 171 4.81 7.29 8.14
C HIS A 171 4.83 8.82 8.18
N VAL A 172 4.57 9.46 7.05
CA VAL A 172 4.67 10.92 6.89
C VAL A 172 3.34 11.61 7.24
N ILE A 173 2.23 11.12 6.68
CA ILE A 173 0.88 11.63 6.97
C ILE A 173 0.00 10.47 7.40
N LYS A 174 -0.64 10.60 8.57
CA LYS A 174 -1.64 9.63 9.03
C LYS A 174 -2.98 9.89 8.33
N ALA A 175 -3.55 8.85 7.73
CA ALA A 175 -4.87 8.95 7.12
C ALA A 175 -5.93 9.31 8.16
N GLN A 176 -6.82 10.22 7.80
CA GLN A 176 -8.00 10.54 8.59
C GLN A 176 -8.99 9.39 8.52
N LYS A 177 -9.60 9.06 9.68
CA LYS A 177 -10.67 8.07 9.73
C LYS A 177 -11.96 8.70 9.23
N HIS A 178 -12.66 7.97 8.37
CA HIS A 178 -14.01 8.31 7.91
C HIS A 178 -15.04 7.42 8.59
N GLU A 179 -16.24 7.91 8.66
CA GLU A 179 -17.39 7.12 9.09
C GLU A 179 -17.55 5.91 8.17
N ILE A 180 -17.83 4.76 8.76
CA ILE A 180 -17.96 3.51 8.04
C ILE A 180 -19.38 3.34 7.52
N ASP A 181 -19.52 3.09 6.23
CA ASP A 181 -20.70 2.49 5.64
C ASP A 181 -20.56 0.97 5.74
N HIS A 182 -21.22 0.38 6.72
CA HIS A 182 -21.10 -1.05 7.02
C HIS A 182 -21.53 -1.95 5.87
N GLU A 183 -22.56 -1.57 5.12
CA GLU A 183 -23.06 -2.36 3.99
C GLU A 183 -22.04 -2.37 2.84
N ARG A 184 -21.57 -1.18 2.43
CA ARG A 184 -20.54 -1.04 1.39
C ARG A 184 -19.23 -1.69 1.80
N CYS A 185 -18.80 -1.48 3.03
CA CYS A 185 -17.58 -2.08 3.55
C CYS A 185 -17.66 -3.62 3.55
N SER A 186 -18.78 -4.18 3.99
CA SER A 186 -18.99 -5.65 3.99
C SER A 186 -18.99 -6.22 2.57
N ALA A 187 -19.68 -5.57 1.63
CA ALA A 187 -19.68 -5.96 0.22
C ALA A 187 -18.29 -5.87 -0.42
N PHE A 188 -17.54 -4.82 -0.09
CA PHE A 188 -16.15 -4.66 -0.54
C PHE A 188 -15.26 -5.78 -0.01
N LEU A 189 -15.30 -6.05 1.29
CA LEU A 189 -14.47 -7.11 1.88
C LEU A 189 -14.80 -8.49 1.31
N ASP A 190 -16.08 -8.82 1.09
CA ASP A 190 -16.50 -10.06 0.45
C ASP A 190 -15.94 -10.20 -0.98
N ALA A 191 -15.82 -9.09 -1.68
CA ALA A 191 -15.32 -9.07 -3.05
C ALA A 191 -13.79 -9.14 -3.18
N VAL A 192 -13.04 -8.55 -2.21
CA VAL A 192 -11.58 -8.40 -2.36
C VAL A 192 -10.77 -9.28 -1.41
N ILE A 193 -11.28 -9.64 -0.24
CA ILE A 193 -10.55 -10.42 0.76
C ILE A 193 -10.68 -11.93 0.48
N SER A 194 -9.59 -12.67 0.72
CA SER A 194 -9.57 -14.12 0.57
C SER A 194 -10.50 -14.80 1.58
N LYS A 195 -10.91 -16.05 1.27
CA LYS A 195 -11.69 -16.86 2.21
C LYS A 195 -10.97 -17.04 3.55
N GLU A 196 -9.64 -17.18 3.52
CA GLU A 196 -8.83 -17.27 4.74
C GLU A 196 -8.89 -15.97 5.55
N GLY A 197 -8.75 -14.82 4.89
CA GLY A 197 -8.88 -13.51 5.52
C GLY A 197 -10.25 -13.28 6.13
N LEU A 198 -11.33 -13.60 5.40
CA LEU A 198 -12.71 -13.51 5.92
C LEU A 198 -12.93 -14.43 7.13
N GLN A 199 -12.33 -15.64 7.13
CA GLN A 199 -12.38 -16.54 8.27
C GLN A 199 -11.67 -15.93 9.49
N LYS A 200 -10.50 -15.31 9.33
CA LYS A 200 -9.81 -14.61 10.42
C LYS A 200 -10.65 -13.46 10.98
N ILE A 201 -11.23 -12.64 10.12
CA ILE A 201 -12.10 -11.51 10.55
C ILE A 201 -13.32 -12.04 11.34
N SER A 202 -13.89 -13.15 10.91
CA SER A 202 -15.04 -13.74 11.59
C SER A 202 -14.76 -14.17 13.04
N MET A 203 -13.50 -14.46 13.37
CA MET A 203 -13.08 -14.80 14.75
C MET A 203 -12.96 -13.59 15.68
N TRP A 204 -13.05 -12.37 15.17
CA TRP A 204 -12.99 -11.14 15.98
C TRP A 204 -14.36 -10.64 16.48
N LYS A 205 -15.43 -11.30 16.06
CA LYS A 205 -16.82 -10.96 16.43
C LYS A 205 -17.18 -11.27 17.89
#